data_6d861a0fd70cd4c3cfad95be02fab2af
#
_entry.id   6d861a0fd70cd4c3cfad95be02fab2af
#
_cell.length_a   1.000
_cell.length_b   1.000
_cell.length_c   1.000
_cell.angle_alpha   90.00
_cell.angle_beta   90.00
_cell.angle_gamma   90.00
#
_symmetry.space_group_name_H-M   'P 1'
#
loop_
_entity.id
_entity.type
_entity.pdbx_description
1 polymer ?
#
loop_
_entity_poly.entity_id
_entity_poly.type
_entity_poly.pdbx_seq_one_letter_code
_entity_poly.pdbx_strand_id
1 'polypeptide(L)'
;WLVVPALCRTLDSQTAVVTVLRTVPDMDFVCENENRLWGCKEDTIYASKLGDIFNWNVFDGVATDSYSVNVGSAGDFTACCSYLGYPCFFKEEHIYKVYGDKPSNFQVMGSASLGVEAGSDASVAIAGETLFYLARTGIVAYSGGIPQQVGAAFGTQRFRNAVGGSDGTKYYVSMKDTAG
;
A
#
# COMPACT_ATOMS: atom_id res chain seq x y z
N TRP A 1 12.38 -13.23 -8.45
CA TRP A 1 13.28 -14.35 -8.11
C TRP A 1 13.47 -15.20 -9.35
N LEU A 2 14.53 -14.96 -10.12
CA LEU A 2 14.98 -15.95 -11.07
C LEU A 2 16.05 -16.78 -10.38
N VAL A 3 15.67 -17.79 -9.65
CA VAL A 3 16.60 -18.83 -9.23
C VAL A 3 16.75 -19.75 -10.44
N VAL A 4 17.89 -19.72 -11.09
CA VAL A 4 18.23 -20.61 -12.19
C VAL A 4 19.33 -21.59 -11.75
N PRO A 5 19.08 -22.43 -10.73
CA PRO A 5 20.15 -23.33 -10.23
C PRO A 5 20.50 -24.43 -11.24
N ALA A 6 19.61 -24.69 -12.19
CA ALA A 6 19.85 -25.73 -13.20
C ALA A 6 20.67 -25.22 -14.40
N LEU A 7 20.55 -23.97 -14.76
CA LEU A 7 21.30 -23.37 -15.89
C LEU A 7 22.78 -23.17 -15.56
N CYS A 8 23.14 -22.93 -14.32
CA CYS A 8 24.54 -22.78 -13.91
C CYS A 8 25.37 -24.09 -13.99
N ARG A 9 24.70 -25.26 -14.03
CA ARG A 9 25.39 -26.56 -14.09
C ARG A 9 25.73 -27.06 -15.50
N THR A 10 25.11 -26.48 -16.51
CA THR A 10 25.27 -26.93 -17.92
C THR A 10 26.12 -25.98 -18.78
N LEU A 11 26.73 -24.95 -18.17
CA LEU A 11 27.45 -23.91 -18.90
C LEU A 11 28.97 -24.10 -18.90
N ASP A 12 29.48 -25.32 -18.75
CA ASP A 12 30.91 -25.61 -18.61
C ASP A 12 31.78 -25.27 -19.83
N SER A 13 31.24 -24.84 -20.94
CA SER A 13 32.03 -24.43 -22.10
C SER A 13 31.30 -23.63 -23.17
N GLN A 14 30.15 -23.10 -22.90
CA GLN A 14 29.39 -22.33 -23.89
C GLN A 14 29.07 -20.91 -23.37
N THR A 15 29.24 -19.92 -24.22
CA THR A 15 28.82 -18.57 -23.94
C THR A 15 27.29 -18.53 -23.97
N ALA A 16 26.65 -18.42 -22.80
CA ALA A 16 25.21 -18.22 -22.70
C ALA A 16 24.94 -16.75 -22.41
N VAL A 17 24.05 -16.15 -23.19
CA VAL A 17 23.51 -14.83 -22.89
C VAL A 17 22.29 -15.03 -21.98
N VAL A 18 22.43 -14.61 -20.74
CA VAL A 18 21.29 -14.55 -19.81
C VAL A 18 20.68 -13.16 -19.89
N THR A 19 19.48 -13.07 -20.44
CA THR A 19 18.72 -11.81 -20.42
C THR A 19 17.96 -11.75 -19.12
N VAL A 20 18.32 -10.83 -18.24
CA VAL A 20 17.58 -10.53 -17.02
C VAL A 20 16.57 -9.43 -17.35
N LEU A 21 15.30 -9.78 -17.34
CA LEU A 21 14.23 -8.79 -17.44
C LEU A 21 13.91 -8.30 -16.03
N ARG A 22 13.96 -6.98 -15.84
CA ARG A 22 13.45 -6.35 -14.62
C ARG A 22 11.93 -6.28 -14.75
N THR A 23 11.24 -7.01 -13.91
CA THR A 23 9.77 -6.96 -13.86
C THR A 23 9.34 -6.09 -12.69
N VAL A 24 8.45 -5.15 -12.96
CA VAL A 24 7.70 -4.45 -11.92
C VAL A 24 6.78 -5.49 -11.27
N PRO A 25 6.70 -5.59 -9.93
CA PRO A 25 5.73 -6.45 -9.28
C PRO A 25 4.30 -6.13 -9.74
N ASP A 26 3.47 -7.15 -9.82
CA ASP A 26 2.04 -6.95 -10.02
C ASP A 26 1.45 -6.39 -8.71
N MET A 27 1.00 -5.14 -8.75
CA MET A 27 0.52 -4.40 -7.58
C MET A 27 -0.88 -3.86 -7.85
N ASP A 28 -1.77 -3.98 -6.86
CA ASP A 28 -3.13 -3.48 -6.97
C ASP A 28 -3.21 -1.98 -6.61
N PHE A 29 -2.37 -1.55 -5.68
CA PHE A 29 -2.33 -0.16 -5.20
C PHE A 29 -0.89 0.34 -5.14
N VAL A 30 -0.71 1.63 -5.45
CA VAL A 30 0.60 2.28 -5.43
C VAL A 30 0.51 3.68 -4.83
N CYS A 31 1.56 4.10 -4.15
CA CYS A 31 1.74 5.48 -3.68
C CYS A 31 3.22 5.87 -3.73
N GLU A 32 3.49 7.17 -3.77
CA GLU A 32 4.85 7.71 -3.68
C GLU A 32 5.12 8.14 -2.24
N ASN A 33 6.32 7.83 -1.75
CA ASN A 33 6.84 8.39 -0.51
C ASN A 33 8.37 8.43 -0.56
N GLU A 34 8.94 9.61 -0.29
CA GLU A 34 10.39 9.84 -0.19
C GLU A 34 11.20 9.28 -1.37
N ASN A 35 10.81 9.64 -2.59
CA ASN A 35 11.47 9.23 -3.84
C ASN A 35 11.49 7.71 -4.07
N ARG A 36 10.59 6.98 -3.45
CA ARG A 36 10.30 5.57 -3.74
C ARG A 36 8.84 5.43 -4.17
N LEU A 37 8.62 4.55 -5.11
CA LEU A 37 7.27 4.05 -5.37
C LEU A 37 7.04 2.86 -4.43
N TRP A 38 5.98 2.94 -3.67
CA TRP A 38 5.50 1.89 -2.78
C TRP A 38 4.25 1.27 -3.38
N GLY A 39 4.05 0.00 -3.19
CA GLY A 39 2.84 -0.67 -3.63
C GLY A 39 2.56 -1.92 -2.83
N CYS A 40 1.37 -2.49 -3.05
CA CYS A 40 0.97 -3.71 -2.37
C CYS A 40 0.07 -4.58 -3.22
N LYS A 41 0.10 -5.87 -2.91
CA LYS A 41 -0.80 -6.88 -3.45
C LYS A 41 -0.96 -8.00 -2.45
N GLU A 42 -2.18 -8.54 -2.34
CA GLU A 42 -2.53 -9.57 -1.38
C GLU A 42 -2.08 -9.15 0.03
N ASP A 43 -1.05 -9.74 0.61
CA ASP A 43 -0.50 -9.41 1.92
C ASP A 43 0.97 -8.92 1.85
N THR A 44 1.46 -8.60 0.66
CA THR A 44 2.85 -8.19 0.42
C THR A 44 2.95 -6.71 0.08
N ILE A 45 3.87 -6.03 0.75
CA ILE A 45 4.27 -4.65 0.50
C ILE A 45 5.58 -4.66 -0.28
N TYR A 46 5.67 -3.81 -1.28
CA TYR A 46 6.83 -3.61 -2.13
C TYR A 46 7.30 -2.16 -2.10
N ALA A 47 8.62 -1.94 -2.22
CA ALA A 47 9.18 -0.62 -2.49
C ALA A 47 10.22 -0.70 -3.60
N SER A 48 10.18 0.25 -4.52
CA SER A 48 11.18 0.39 -5.57
C SER A 48 12.55 0.77 -4.99
N LYS A 49 13.60 0.64 -5.79
CA LYS A 49 14.88 1.26 -5.50
C LYS A 49 14.71 2.78 -5.36
N LEU A 50 15.43 3.39 -4.44
CA LEU A 50 15.40 4.84 -4.21
C LEU A 50 15.77 5.58 -5.51
N GLY A 51 14.88 6.45 -5.97
CA GLY A 51 15.07 7.24 -7.19
C GLY A 51 14.95 6.45 -8.50
N ASP A 52 14.60 5.16 -8.47
CA ASP A 52 14.45 4.33 -9.66
C ASP A 52 13.20 3.45 -9.55
N ILE A 53 12.09 3.96 -10.05
CA ILE A 53 10.76 3.32 -9.97
C ILE A 53 10.61 2.06 -10.83
N PHE A 54 11.56 1.80 -11.72
CA PHE A 54 11.56 0.60 -12.58
C PHE A 54 12.36 -0.55 -11.98
N ASN A 55 13.02 -0.33 -10.85
CA ASN A 55 13.89 -1.30 -10.23
C ASN A 55 13.35 -1.77 -8.87
N TRP A 56 12.90 -3.01 -8.82
CA TRP A 56 12.22 -3.62 -7.67
C TRP A 56 12.97 -4.81 -7.08
N ASN A 57 14.11 -5.18 -7.67
CA ASN A 57 14.83 -6.42 -7.37
C ASN A 57 16.31 -6.18 -7.12
N VAL A 58 16.67 -5.11 -6.42
CA VAL A 58 18.05 -4.83 -6.00
C VAL A 58 18.13 -4.99 -4.50
N PHE A 59 19.01 -5.89 -4.06
CA PHE A 59 19.21 -6.28 -2.66
C PHE A 59 20.71 -6.45 -2.39
N ASP A 60 21.46 -5.36 -2.58
CA ASP A 60 22.94 -5.33 -2.44
C ASP A 60 23.38 -5.02 -1.00
N GLY A 61 22.44 -4.73 -0.10
CA GLY A 61 22.70 -4.35 1.29
C GLY A 61 22.94 -2.86 1.48
N VAL A 62 22.58 -2.04 0.49
CA VAL A 62 22.75 -0.58 0.54
C VAL A 62 21.45 0.17 0.82
N ALA A 63 21.57 1.42 1.23
CA ALA A 63 20.42 2.25 1.62
C ALA A 63 19.42 2.50 0.47
N THR A 64 19.88 2.39 -0.77
CA THR A 64 19.05 2.64 -1.95
C THR A 64 18.29 1.41 -2.45
N ASP A 65 18.50 0.24 -1.88
CA ASP A 65 17.92 -1.02 -2.33
C ASP A 65 16.41 -1.02 -2.36
N SER A 66 15.87 -1.92 -3.17
CA SER A 66 14.46 -2.29 -3.15
C SER A 66 14.08 -2.96 -1.81
N TYR A 67 12.77 -3.05 -1.54
CA TYR A 67 12.28 -3.71 -0.34
C TYR A 67 11.01 -4.49 -0.65
N SER A 68 10.83 -5.62 0.01
CA SER A 68 9.56 -6.34 0.01
C SER A 68 9.37 -7.07 1.34
N VAL A 69 8.12 -7.11 1.80
CA VAL A 69 7.75 -7.78 3.04
C VAL A 69 6.33 -8.30 2.98
N ASN A 70 6.13 -9.49 3.52
CA ASN A 70 4.81 -10.07 3.75
C ASN A 70 4.38 -9.76 5.19
N VAL A 71 3.14 -9.25 5.37
CA VAL A 71 2.66 -8.84 6.70
C VAL A 71 1.93 -9.95 7.46
N GLY A 72 1.56 -11.05 6.80
CA GLY A 72 1.02 -12.26 7.42
C GLY A 72 -0.34 -12.13 8.10
N SER A 73 -1.01 -10.96 8.04
CA SER A 73 -2.38 -10.83 8.55
C SER A 73 -3.40 -11.32 7.54
N ALA A 74 -4.57 -11.72 8.00
CA ALA A 74 -5.66 -12.14 7.11
C ALA A 74 -6.17 -11.01 6.21
N GLY A 75 -6.66 -11.38 5.02
CA GLY A 75 -7.23 -10.49 4.02
C GLY A 75 -6.18 -9.75 3.18
N ASP A 76 -6.61 -9.29 2.03
CA ASP A 76 -5.78 -8.59 1.07
C ASP A 76 -5.69 -7.10 1.40
N PHE A 77 -4.69 -6.42 0.88
CA PHE A 77 -4.64 -4.97 0.91
C PHE A 77 -5.78 -4.38 0.08
N THR A 78 -6.38 -3.32 0.58
CA THR A 78 -7.54 -2.64 -0.03
C THR A 78 -7.23 -1.22 -0.47
N ALA A 79 -6.14 -0.63 -0.01
CA ALA A 79 -5.64 0.67 -0.43
C ALA A 79 -4.21 0.93 0.06
N CYS A 80 -3.55 1.92 -0.51
CA CYS A 80 -2.35 2.52 0.07
C CYS A 80 -2.30 4.03 -0.19
N CYS A 81 -1.60 4.76 0.65
CA CYS A 81 -1.33 6.18 0.46
C CYS A 81 -0.09 6.63 1.24
N SER A 82 0.47 7.78 0.88
CA SER A 82 1.45 8.48 1.72
C SER A 82 0.71 9.40 2.69
N TYR A 83 0.93 9.23 3.99
CA TYR A 83 0.28 10.02 5.01
C TYR A 83 1.20 10.29 6.21
N LEU A 84 1.27 11.57 6.62
CA LEU A 84 2.17 12.04 7.69
C LEU A 84 3.64 11.67 7.48
N GLY A 85 4.09 11.66 6.21
CA GLY A 85 5.46 11.33 5.84
C GLY A 85 5.78 9.83 5.80
N TYR A 86 4.78 8.97 5.95
CA TYR A 86 4.96 7.51 5.95
C TYR A 86 4.09 6.84 4.89
N PRO A 87 4.58 5.80 4.22
CA PRO A 87 3.72 4.94 3.42
C PRO A 87 2.78 4.16 4.34
N CYS A 88 1.49 4.27 4.07
CA CYS A 88 0.41 3.62 4.80
C CYS A 88 -0.30 2.64 3.88
N PHE A 89 -0.60 1.44 4.41
CA PHE A 89 -1.28 0.37 3.70
C PHE A 89 -2.47 -0.08 4.51
N PHE A 90 -3.58 -0.30 3.83
CA PHE A 90 -4.86 -0.63 4.47
C PHE A 90 -5.33 -2.01 4.03
N LYS A 91 -5.80 -2.79 4.98
CA LYS A 91 -6.74 -3.89 4.82
C LYS A 91 -8.06 -3.46 5.46
N GLU A 92 -9.13 -4.23 5.33
CA GLU A 92 -10.42 -3.84 5.94
C GLU A 92 -10.35 -3.68 7.47
N GLU A 93 -9.54 -4.52 8.13
CA GLU A 93 -9.45 -4.61 9.60
C GLU A 93 -8.06 -4.24 10.14
N HIS A 94 -7.14 -3.78 9.28
CA HIS A 94 -5.78 -3.44 9.69
C HIS A 94 -5.25 -2.22 8.95
N ILE A 95 -4.44 -1.44 9.65
CA ILE A 95 -3.66 -0.33 9.08
C ILE A 95 -2.20 -0.60 9.36
N TYR A 96 -1.38 -0.53 8.32
CA TYR A 96 0.07 -0.68 8.40
C TYR A 96 0.76 0.63 8.04
N LYS A 97 1.83 0.94 8.76
CA LYS A 97 2.75 2.03 8.43
C LYS A 97 4.16 1.49 8.36
N VAL A 98 4.93 2.01 7.43
CA VAL A 98 6.35 1.70 7.34
C VAL A 98 7.15 2.88 7.88
N TYR A 99 7.94 2.61 8.90
CA TYR A 99 8.86 3.54 9.53
C TYR A 99 10.28 3.21 9.10
N GLY A 100 11.16 4.21 9.09
CA GLY A 100 12.55 4.06 8.69
C GLY A 100 12.87 4.81 7.40
N ASP A 101 14.14 4.92 7.07
CA ASP A 101 14.67 5.69 5.93
C ASP A 101 15.36 4.80 4.89
N LYS A 102 15.64 3.56 5.22
CA LYS A 102 16.33 2.60 4.34
C LYS A 102 15.90 1.16 4.61
N PRO A 103 16.05 0.24 3.65
CA PRO A 103 15.60 -1.15 3.76
C PRO A 103 16.09 -1.87 5.02
N SER A 104 17.30 -1.58 5.48
CA SER A 104 17.89 -2.22 6.66
C SER A 104 17.24 -1.81 7.99
N ASN A 105 16.48 -0.71 8.02
CA ASN A 105 15.77 -0.24 9.22
C ASN A 105 14.28 -0.02 9.00
N PHE A 106 13.72 -0.42 7.87
CA PHE A 106 12.28 -0.38 7.69
C PHE A 106 11.57 -1.28 8.69
N GLN A 107 10.62 -0.70 9.41
CA GLN A 107 9.76 -1.38 10.36
C GLN A 107 8.31 -1.23 9.94
N VAL A 108 7.66 -2.33 9.61
CA VAL A 108 6.24 -2.35 9.29
C VAL A 108 5.46 -2.55 10.58
N MET A 109 4.74 -1.52 10.98
CA MET A 109 3.91 -1.53 12.19
C MET A 109 2.46 -1.66 11.79
N GLY A 110 1.84 -2.77 12.15
CA GLY A 110 0.42 -3.04 11.94
C GLY A 110 -0.40 -2.80 13.20
N SER A 111 -1.58 -2.24 13.03
CA SER A 111 -2.60 -2.12 14.08
C SER A 111 -3.91 -2.73 13.61
N ALA A 112 -4.55 -3.53 14.48
CA ALA A 112 -5.91 -3.98 14.26
C ALA A 112 -6.84 -2.77 14.42
N SER A 113 -7.36 -2.28 13.31
CA SER A 113 -8.13 -1.04 13.25
C SER A 113 -8.94 -0.99 11.96
N LEU A 114 -10.01 -0.19 11.95
CA LEU A 114 -10.83 0.00 10.74
C LEU A 114 -9.97 0.59 9.61
N GLY A 115 -9.77 -0.18 8.58
CA GLY A 115 -9.12 0.27 7.35
C GLY A 115 -10.13 0.54 6.24
N VAL A 116 -9.66 0.53 5.00
CA VAL A 116 -10.47 0.88 3.83
C VAL A 116 -11.32 -0.32 3.39
N GLU A 117 -12.60 -0.09 3.14
CA GLU A 117 -13.52 -1.09 2.56
C GLU A 117 -13.05 -1.52 1.18
N ALA A 118 -13.09 -2.81 0.89
CA ALA A 118 -12.70 -3.35 -0.41
C ALA A 118 -13.46 -2.68 -1.57
N GLY A 119 -12.74 -2.30 -2.63
CA GLY A 119 -13.28 -1.56 -3.77
C GLY A 119 -13.61 -0.09 -3.50
N SER A 120 -13.12 0.47 -2.38
CA SER A 120 -13.29 1.88 -2.02
C SER A 120 -11.96 2.60 -1.80
N ASP A 121 -10.89 2.09 -2.41
CA ASP A 121 -9.55 2.71 -2.43
C ASP A 121 -9.57 4.16 -2.92
N ALA A 122 -10.37 4.44 -3.94
CA ALA A 122 -10.58 5.78 -4.46
C ALA A 122 -11.27 6.75 -3.47
N SER A 123 -11.76 6.27 -2.32
CA SER A 123 -12.31 7.12 -1.27
C SER A 123 -11.24 7.79 -0.40
N VAL A 124 -10.00 7.33 -0.48
CA VAL A 124 -8.90 7.82 0.37
C VAL A 124 -8.49 9.23 -0.07
N ALA A 125 -8.69 10.22 0.80
CA ALA A 125 -8.27 11.60 0.54
C ALA A 125 -7.93 12.34 1.83
N ILE A 126 -7.02 13.31 1.72
CA ILE A 126 -6.58 14.16 2.84
C ILE A 126 -7.30 15.50 2.75
N ALA A 127 -8.00 15.88 3.83
CA ALA A 127 -8.57 17.20 4.00
C ALA A 127 -8.01 17.84 5.28
N GLY A 128 -7.32 18.97 5.12
CA GLY A 128 -6.48 19.52 6.17
C GLY A 128 -5.34 18.53 6.51
N GLU A 129 -5.26 18.15 7.77
CA GLU A 129 -4.26 17.17 8.26
C GLU A 129 -4.86 15.78 8.51
N THR A 130 -6.12 15.58 8.13
CA THR A 130 -6.86 14.34 8.43
C THR A 130 -7.08 13.54 7.15
N LEU A 131 -6.80 12.24 7.23
CA LEU A 131 -7.09 11.29 6.19
C LEU A 131 -8.53 10.78 6.35
N PHE A 132 -9.30 10.85 5.28
CA PHE A 132 -10.68 10.34 5.23
C PHE A 132 -10.76 9.18 4.25
N TYR A 133 -11.60 8.20 4.57
CA TYR A 133 -11.89 7.06 3.71
C TYR A 133 -13.20 6.38 4.11
N LEU A 134 -13.71 5.53 3.23
CA LEU A 134 -14.81 4.64 3.57
C LEU A 134 -14.25 3.36 4.19
N ALA A 135 -14.68 3.08 5.41
CA ALA A 135 -14.49 1.80 6.08
C ALA A 135 -15.80 0.99 6.06
N ARG A 136 -15.75 -0.26 6.46
CA ARG A 136 -16.92 -1.16 6.54
C ARG A 136 -18.07 -0.58 7.39
N THR A 137 -17.78 0.24 8.37
CA THR A 137 -18.75 0.86 9.27
C THR A 137 -19.25 2.24 8.82
N GLY A 138 -18.70 2.80 7.75
CA GLY A 138 -19.00 4.14 7.24
C GLY A 138 -17.74 4.99 7.07
N ILE A 139 -17.93 6.29 6.90
CA ILE A 139 -16.83 7.23 6.72
C ILE A 139 -16.05 7.38 8.01
N VAL A 140 -14.74 7.31 7.87
CA VAL A 140 -13.76 7.37 8.96
C VAL A 140 -12.80 8.53 8.74
N ALA A 141 -12.46 9.21 9.82
CA ALA A 141 -11.38 10.20 9.93
C ALA A 141 -10.20 9.58 10.68
N TYR A 142 -9.02 9.66 10.10
CA TYR A 142 -7.80 9.10 10.64
C TYR A 142 -6.70 10.16 10.74
N SER A 143 -6.16 10.34 11.93
CA SER A 143 -5.12 11.33 12.23
C SER A 143 -3.83 10.68 12.77
N GLY A 144 -3.60 9.41 12.40
CA GLY A 144 -2.40 8.68 12.79
C GLY A 144 -2.55 7.77 14.02
N GLY A 145 -3.63 7.91 14.79
CA GLY A 145 -3.97 7.11 15.96
C GLY A 145 -5.08 6.09 15.68
N ILE A 146 -6.14 6.13 16.49
CA ILE A 146 -7.34 5.29 16.30
C ILE A 146 -8.28 6.00 15.33
N PRO A 147 -8.72 5.33 14.24
CA PRO A 147 -9.69 5.88 13.32
C PRO A 147 -11.02 6.23 14.02
N GLN A 148 -11.59 7.38 13.68
CA GLN A 148 -12.84 7.87 14.26
C GLN A 148 -13.94 7.86 13.20
N GLN A 149 -15.07 7.23 13.51
CA GLN A 149 -16.21 7.24 12.61
C GLN A 149 -16.87 8.63 12.62
N VAL A 150 -17.01 9.26 11.45
CA VAL A 150 -17.58 10.61 11.30
C VAL A 150 -18.91 10.62 10.57
N GLY A 151 -19.32 9.49 10.02
CA GLY A 151 -20.57 9.32 9.28
C GLY A 151 -21.79 9.03 10.14
N ALA A 152 -21.86 9.44 11.41
CA ALA A 152 -22.97 9.13 12.31
C ALA A 152 -24.36 9.55 11.78
N ALA A 153 -24.43 10.58 10.93
CA ALA A 153 -25.67 11.04 10.28
C ALA A 153 -26.28 10.02 9.32
N PHE A 154 -25.49 9.06 8.83
CA PHE A 154 -25.96 7.97 7.95
C PHE A 154 -26.53 6.77 8.72
N GLY A 155 -26.50 6.80 10.05
CA GLY A 155 -27.03 5.74 10.91
C GLY A 155 -26.32 4.40 10.68
N THR A 156 -27.10 3.34 10.49
CA THR A 156 -26.58 1.97 10.26
C THR A 156 -26.48 1.61 8.77
N GLN A 157 -26.71 2.58 7.90
CA GLN A 157 -26.65 2.38 6.46
C GLN A 157 -25.23 2.03 6.03
N ARG A 158 -25.07 1.05 5.15
CA ARG A 158 -23.79 0.61 4.64
C ARG A 158 -23.60 1.07 3.21
N PHE A 159 -22.37 1.44 2.89
CA PHE A 159 -21.97 1.94 1.59
C PHE A 159 -20.79 1.15 1.05
N ARG A 160 -20.61 1.20 -0.27
CA ARG A 160 -19.48 0.56 -0.98
C ARG A 160 -19.10 1.37 -2.21
N ASN A 161 -17.99 1.00 -2.84
CA ASN A 161 -17.50 1.60 -4.08
C ASN A 161 -17.46 3.14 -3.98
N ALA A 162 -16.90 3.61 -2.88
CA ALA A 162 -16.80 5.04 -2.63
C ALA A 162 -15.66 5.67 -3.44
N VAL A 163 -15.92 6.87 -3.94
CA VAL A 163 -14.92 7.73 -4.56
C VAL A 163 -14.91 9.05 -3.81
N GLY A 164 -13.78 9.46 -3.32
CA GLY A 164 -13.60 10.66 -2.52
C GLY A 164 -12.61 11.64 -3.12
N GLY A 165 -12.66 12.85 -2.63
CA GLY A 165 -11.73 13.90 -2.98
C GLY A 165 -11.77 15.03 -1.96
N SER A 166 -10.82 15.93 -2.04
CA SER A 166 -10.70 17.07 -1.12
C SER A 166 -10.37 18.34 -1.88
N ASP A 167 -10.90 19.46 -1.41
CA ASP A 167 -10.48 20.80 -1.83
C ASP A 167 -9.35 21.37 -0.93
N GLY A 168 -8.77 20.51 -0.09
CA GLY A 168 -7.78 20.86 0.91
C GLY A 168 -8.38 21.15 2.30
N THR A 169 -9.66 21.50 2.39
CA THR A 169 -10.34 21.83 3.64
C THR A 169 -11.50 20.88 3.94
N LYS A 170 -12.23 20.47 2.89
CA LYS A 170 -13.40 19.61 3.00
C LYS A 170 -13.17 18.32 2.25
N TYR A 171 -13.69 17.25 2.81
CA TYR A 171 -13.76 15.95 2.16
C TYR A 171 -15.12 15.79 1.48
N TYR A 172 -15.10 15.38 0.22
CA TYR A 172 -16.28 15.08 -0.59
C TYR A 172 -16.25 13.61 -0.95
N VAL A 173 -17.36 12.93 -0.86
CA VAL A 173 -17.45 11.51 -1.17
C VAL A 173 -18.75 11.17 -1.88
N SER A 174 -18.63 10.35 -2.92
CA SER A 174 -19.75 9.67 -3.57
C SER A 174 -19.68 8.19 -3.20
N MET A 175 -20.79 7.64 -2.75
CA MET A 175 -20.88 6.26 -2.24
C MET A 175 -22.12 5.58 -2.81
N LYS A 176 -22.04 4.27 -3.01
CA LYS A 176 -23.17 3.45 -3.39
C LYS A 176 -23.79 2.80 -2.15
N ASP A 177 -25.08 2.96 -1.96
CA ASP A 177 -25.83 2.24 -0.94
C ASP A 177 -25.82 0.73 -1.26
N THR A 178 -25.69 -0.11 -0.24
CA THR A 178 -25.75 -1.56 -0.39
C THR A 178 -27.18 -2.11 -0.40
N ALA A 179 -28.17 -1.30 -0.02
CA ALA A 179 -29.56 -1.71 0.06
C ALA A 179 -30.36 -1.47 -1.24
N GLY A 180 -29.77 -0.86 -2.26
CA GLY A 180 -30.46 -0.53 -3.52
C GLY A 180 -29.61 -0.71 -4.76
#